data_f0414a51812e33cde754bd8685f576d2
#
_entry.id   f0414a51812e33cde754bd8685f576d2
#
_cell.length_a   1.000
_cell.length_b   1.000
_cell.length_c   1.000
_cell.angle_alpha   90.00
_cell.angle_beta   90.00
_cell.angle_gamma   90.00
#
_symmetry.space_group_name_H-M   'P 1'
#
loop_
_entity.id
_entity.type
_entity.pdbx_description
1 polymer ?
#
loop_
_entity_poly.entity_id
_entity_poly.type
_entity_poly.pdbx_seq_one_letter_code
_entity_poly.pdbx_strand_id
1 'polypeptide(L)'
;MTIDHTQRQLLKQQHPEYFTLSDNTVVGIPMQAMGNLSLLNIPTKLQVQCSRHLYQNEIDAIKEDCLQRGKAGAVIVSPFISPGEQQIATAAMHVNIPLIVLRINGLPPDFEPETRYFEACANGILLILTPFPYQSERIENMRQRCLQLNDIAARICKG
;
A
#
# COMPACT_ATOMS: atom_id res chain seq x y z
N MET A 1 18.32 -2.88 -0.15
CA MET A 1 19.06 -2.46 -1.35
C MET A 1 18.62 -1.06 -1.74
N THR A 2 19.57 -0.18 -2.05
CA THR A 2 19.29 1.19 -2.45
C THR A 2 19.27 1.28 -3.96
N ILE A 3 18.20 1.84 -4.53
CA ILE A 3 18.08 2.06 -5.97
C ILE A 3 18.56 3.48 -6.27
N ASP A 4 19.52 3.66 -7.18
CA ASP A 4 19.98 4.97 -7.56
C ASP A 4 19.03 5.65 -8.58
N HIS A 5 19.30 6.92 -8.88
CA HIS A 5 18.47 7.70 -9.80
C HIS A 5 18.36 7.08 -11.20
N THR A 6 19.47 6.55 -11.72
CA THR A 6 19.52 5.94 -13.04
C THR A 6 18.65 4.68 -13.09
N GLN A 7 18.73 3.84 -12.06
CA GLN A 7 17.92 2.63 -11.95
C GLN A 7 16.44 2.98 -11.85
N ARG A 8 16.08 4.04 -11.11
CA ARG A 8 14.68 4.51 -11.01
C ARG A 8 14.14 4.92 -12.37
N GLN A 9 14.91 5.71 -13.13
CA GLN A 9 14.49 6.15 -14.46
C GLN A 9 14.29 4.97 -15.40
N LEU A 10 15.19 3.99 -15.35
CA LEU A 10 15.08 2.79 -16.18
C LEU A 10 13.81 1.99 -15.86
N LEU A 11 13.52 1.76 -14.57
CA LEU A 11 12.33 1.03 -14.15
C LEU A 11 11.04 1.76 -14.56
N LYS A 12 11.01 3.09 -14.44
CA LYS A 12 9.87 3.89 -14.89
C LYS A 12 9.66 3.78 -16.41
N GLN A 13 10.73 3.74 -17.18
CA GLN A 13 10.66 3.59 -18.63
C GLN A 13 10.19 2.20 -19.04
N GLN A 14 10.59 1.17 -18.30
CA GLN A 14 10.20 -0.21 -18.58
C GLN A 14 8.74 -0.50 -18.19
N HIS A 15 8.22 0.21 -17.20
CA HIS A 15 6.87 -0.04 -16.66
C HIS A 15 6.10 1.27 -16.47
N PRO A 16 5.90 2.05 -17.55
CA PRO A 16 5.24 3.36 -17.42
C PRO A 16 3.82 3.27 -16.85
N GLU A 17 3.12 2.17 -17.09
CA GLU A 17 1.75 1.95 -16.61
C GLU A 17 1.68 1.91 -15.07
N TYR A 18 2.76 1.50 -14.39
CA TYR A 18 2.78 1.42 -12.94
C TYR A 18 3.24 2.71 -12.27
N PHE A 19 3.74 3.69 -13.04
CA PHE A 19 4.26 4.95 -12.51
C PHE A 19 3.47 6.16 -12.99
N THR A 20 2.22 5.95 -13.40
CA THR A 20 1.32 7.01 -13.85
C THR A 20 0.21 7.19 -12.84
N LEU A 21 0.00 8.44 -12.39
CA LEU A 21 -1.15 8.78 -11.56
C LEU A 21 -2.43 8.68 -12.36
N SER A 22 -3.47 8.13 -11.75
CA SER A 22 -4.79 8.03 -12.38
C SER A 22 -5.89 8.28 -11.36
N ASP A 23 -7.04 8.77 -11.87
CA ASP A 23 -8.23 8.97 -11.05
C ASP A 23 -9.15 7.77 -11.24
N ASN A 24 -9.60 7.20 -10.13
CA ASN A 24 -10.40 5.99 -10.13
C ASN A 24 -11.49 6.07 -9.07
N THR A 25 -12.55 5.27 -9.25
CA THR A 25 -13.56 5.07 -8.22
C THR A 25 -13.38 3.67 -7.64
N VAL A 26 -13.08 3.59 -6.35
CA VAL A 26 -12.83 2.32 -5.64
C VAL A 26 -13.82 2.22 -4.49
N VAL A 27 -14.58 1.13 -4.43
CA VAL A 27 -15.67 0.92 -3.47
C VAL A 27 -16.62 2.14 -3.36
N GLY A 28 -16.90 2.77 -4.51
CA GLY A 28 -17.77 3.93 -4.58
C GLY A 28 -17.12 5.26 -4.17
N ILE A 29 -15.82 5.28 -3.93
CA ILE A 29 -15.09 6.48 -3.47
C ILE A 29 -14.10 6.92 -4.55
N PRO A 30 -14.12 8.21 -4.96
CA PRO A 30 -13.11 8.74 -5.88
C PRO A 30 -11.73 8.71 -5.21
N MET A 31 -10.75 8.15 -5.90
CA MET A 31 -9.38 8.03 -5.39
C MET A 31 -8.36 8.28 -6.49
N GLN A 32 -7.22 8.84 -6.10
CA GLN A 32 -6.03 8.81 -6.94
C GLN A 32 -5.27 7.51 -6.72
N ALA A 33 -4.65 7.00 -7.77
CA ALA A 33 -3.94 5.73 -7.73
C ALA A 33 -2.61 5.80 -8.47
N MET A 34 -1.65 5.01 -8.02
CA MET A 34 -0.42 4.69 -8.75
C MET A 34 -0.08 3.23 -8.47
N GLY A 35 0.32 2.52 -9.52
CA GLY A 35 0.69 1.12 -9.42
C GLY A 35 -0.22 0.21 -10.22
N ASN A 36 -0.33 -1.04 -9.79
CA ASN A 36 -1.07 -2.06 -10.54
C ASN A 36 -2.53 -2.13 -10.08
N LEU A 37 -3.41 -1.48 -10.84
CA LEU A 37 -4.86 -1.46 -10.55
C LEU A 37 -5.49 -2.85 -10.57
N SER A 38 -4.91 -3.81 -11.30
CA SER A 38 -5.46 -5.16 -11.37
C SER A 38 -5.42 -5.90 -10.03
N LEU A 39 -4.63 -5.41 -9.07
CA LEU A 39 -4.61 -5.98 -7.71
C LEU A 39 -5.97 -5.87 -7.02
N LEU A 40 -6.81 -4.91 -7.42
CA LEU A 40 -8.18 -4.79 -6.91
C LEU A 40 -9.06 -5.97 -7.32
N ASN A 41 -8.68 -6.69 -8.36
CA ASN A 41 -9.44 -7.82 -8.89
C ASN A 41 -9.04 -9.16 -8.26
N ILE A 42 -8.03 -9.19 -7.40
CA ILE A 42 -7.63 -10.42 -6.68
C ILE A 42 -8.76 -10.79 -5.71
N PRO A 43 -9.31 -12.02 -5.78
CA PRO A 43 -10.47 -12.39 -4.97
C PRO A 43 -10.23 -12.37 -3.47
N THR A 44 -9.03 -12.78 -3.04
CA THR A 44 -8.70 -12.85 -1.61
C THR A 44 -7.89 -11.63 -1.21
N LYS A 45 -8.51 -10.77 -0.40
CA LYS A 45 -7.89 -9.55 0.11
C LYS A 45 -7.88 -9.61 1.64
N LEU A 46 -6.73 -9.33 2.22
CA LEU A 46 -6.51 -9.46 3.65
C LEU A 46 -6.20 -8.10 4.25
N GLN A 47 -7.07 -7.60 5.12
CA GLN A 47 -6.82 -6.36 5.83
C GLN A 47 -5.86 -6.59 6.98
N VAL A 48 -4.85 -5.72 7.09
CA VAL A 48 -3.92 -5.72 8.23
C VAL A 48 -4.07 -4.42 8.99
N GLN A 49 -4.23 -4.56 10.30
CA GLN A 49 -4.33 -3.43 11.22
C GLN A 49 -3.62 -3.81 12.52
N CYS A 50 -2.51 -3.12 12.82
CA CYS A 50 -1.72 -3.36 14.03
C CYS A 50 -1.72 -2.12 14.90
N SER A 51 -2.20 -2.27 16.14
CA SER A 51 -2.10 -1.23 17.14
C SER A 51 -0.62 -0.96 17.47
N ARG A 52 -0.29 0.30 17.80
CA ARG A 52 1.04 0.67 18.27
C ARG A 52 1.41 0.04 19.61
N HIS A 53 0.41 -0.52 20.32
CA HIS A 53 0.60 -1.13 21.64
C HIS A 53 0.84 -2.64 21.58
N LEU A 54 0.90 -3.23 20.39
CA LEU A 54 1.18 -4.67 20.25
C LEU A 54 2.63 -4.98 20.62
N TYR A 55 2.83 -6.11 21.30
CA TYR A 55 4.16 -6.65 21.54
C TYR A 55 4.72 -7.29 20.26
N GLN A 56 6.04 -7.42 20.18
CA GLN A 56 6.68 -7.95 18.99
C GLN A 56 6.23 -9.38 18.66
N ASN A 57 6.01 -10.22 19.67
CA ASN A 57 5.51 -11.57 19.44
C ASN A 57 4.10 -11.60 18.83
N GLU A 58 3.27 -10.62 19.18
CA GLU A 58 1.94 -10.47 18.57
C GLU A 58 2.05 -10.03 17.11
N ILE A 59 2.95 -9.09 16.83
CA ILE A 59 3.22 -8.64 15.45
C ILE A 59 3.75 -9.80 14.61
N ASP A 60 4.68 -10.59 15.16
CA ASP A 60 5.26 -11.73 14.45
C ASP A 60 4.20 -12.79 14.10
N ALA A 61 3.23 -13.01 14.99
CA ALA A 61 2.15 -13.95 14.72
C ALA A 61 1.24 -13.47 13.59
N ILE A 62 0.89 -12.18 13.59
CA ILE A 62 0.08 -11.58 12.52
C ILE A 62 0.86 -11.63 11.19
N LYS A 63 2.14 -11.30 11.23
CA LYS A 63 3.02 -11.33 10.05
C LYS A 63 3.08 -12.72 9.44
N GLU A 64 3.28 -13.77 10.26
CA GLU A 64 3.35 -15.13 9.77
C GLU A 64 2.04 -15.55 9.08
N ASP A 65 0.88 -15.23 9.68
CA ASP A 65 -0.41 -15.51 9.08
C ASP A 65 -0.57 -14.79 7.74
N CYS A 66 -0.20 -13.50 7.69
CA CYS A 66 -0.27 -12.71 6.47
C CYS A 66 0.60 -13.29 5.36
N LEU A 67 1.83 -13.73 5.70
CA LEU A 67 2.73 -14.30 4.71
C LEU A 67 2.21 -15.62 4.17
N GLN A 68 1.63 -16.47 5.02
CA GLN A 68 1.03 -17.73 4.57
C GLN A 68 -0.12 -17.48 3.61
N ARG A 69 -1.02 -16.56 3.95
CA ARG A 69 -2.18 -16.25 3.10
C ARG A 69 -1.75 -15.56 1.80
N GLY A 70 -0.76 -14.69 1.88
CA GLY A 70 -0.21 -14.02 0.71
C GLY A 70 0.42 -15.00 -0.27
N LYS A 71 1.16 -15.99 0.23
CA LYS A 71 1.73 -17.03 -0.60
C LYS A 71 0.66 -17.91 -1.24
N ALA A 72 -0.51 -18.00 -0.63
CA ALA A 72 -1.66 -18.70 -1.18
C ALA A 72 -2.48 -17.86 -2.15
N GLY A 73 -2.06 -16.62 -2.45
CA GLY A 73 -2.68 -15.78 -3.46
C GLY A 73 -3.39 -14.52 -2.96
N ALA A 74 -3.34 -14.22 -1.66
CA ALA A 74 -3.99 -13.03 -1.11
C ALA A 74 -3.17 -11.76 -1.39
N VAL A 75 -3.86 -10.63 -1.56
CA VAL A 75 -3.25 -9.30 -1.51
C VAL A 75 -3.50 -8.71 -0.12
N ILE A 76 -2.50 -8.02 0.43
CA ILE A 76 -2.59 -7.42 1.76
C ILE A 76 -2.94 -5.94 1.63
N VAL A 77 -3.97 -5.50 2.34
CA VAL A 77 -4.52 -4.13 2.25
C VAL A 77 -4.38 -3.43 3.60
N SER A 78 -3.74 -2.26 3.62
CA SER A 78 -3.53 -1.49 4.85
C SER A 78 -3.00 -0.10 4.52
N PRO A 79 -3.15 0.89 5.42
CA PRO A 79 -2.37 2.13 5.36
C PRO A 79 -0.88 1.91 5.64
N PHE A 80 -0.49 0.83 6.32
CA PHE A 80 0.89 0.49 6.70
C PHE A 80 1.59 1.63 7.45
N ILE A 81 0.89 2.22 8.43
CA ILE A 81 1.39 3.38 9.19
C ILE A 81 2.11 2.96 10.47
N SER A 82 1.55 2.02 11.23
CA SER A 82 2.15 1.59 12.51
C SER A 82 3.43 0.78 12.27
N PRO A 83 4.33 0.70 13.28
CA PRO A 83 5.55 -0.10 13.14
C PRO A 83 5.28 -1.55 12.78
N GLY A 84 4.25 -2.17 13.38
CA GLY A 84 3.88 -3.56 13.05
C GLY A 84 3.42 -3.72 11.62
N GLU A 85 2.57 -2.79 11.15
CA GLU A 85 2.10 -2.81 9.77
C GLU A 85 3.26 -2.64 8.79
N GLN A 86 4.22 -1.77 9.10
CA GLN A 86 5.40 -1.56 8.25
C GLN A 86 6.30 -2.79 8.20
N GLN A 87 6.45 -3.52 9.31
CA GLN A 87 7.19 -4.78 9.32
C GLN A 87 6.54 -5.82 8.41
N ILE A 88 5.21 -5.89 8.42
CA ILE A 88 4.46 -6.82 7.57
C ILE A 88 4.63 -6.44 6.10
N ALA A 89 4.54 -5.15 5.77
CA ALA A 89 4.75 -4.68 4.39
C ALA A 89 6.14 -5.07 3.88
N THR A 90 7.18 -4.83 4.68
CA THR A 90 8.56 -5.15 4.30
C THR A 90 8.74 -6.65 4.07
N ALA A 91 8.21 -7.48 4.97
CA ALA A 91 8.32 -8.94 4.84
C ALA A 91 7.56 -9.45 3.61
N ALA A 92 6.37 -8.91 3.35
CA ALA A 92 5.55 -9.29 2.19
C ALA A 92 6.25 -8.95 0.88
N MET A 93 6.77 -7.74 0.75
CA MET A 93 7.49 -7.33 -0.46
C MET A 93 8.73 -8.16 -0.72
N HIS A 94 9.41 -8.58 0.34
CA HIS A 94 10.61 -9.42 0.22
C HIS A 94 10.32 -10.77 -0.44
N VAL A 95 9.11 -11.29 -0.29
CA VAL A 95 8.69 -12.57 -0.89
C VAL A 95 7.65 -12.37 -1.99
N ASN A 96 7.55 -11.18 -2.56
CA ASN A 96 6.71 -10.82 -3.71
C ASN A 96 5.20 -11.02 -3.47
N ILE A 97 4.75 -10.80 -2.26
CA ILE A 97 3.31 -10.78 -1.93
C ILE A 97 2.79 -9.37 -2.23
N PRO A 98 1.70 -9.24 -3.02
CA PRO A 98 1.21 -7.93 -3.42
C PRO A 98 0.56 -7.15 -2.28
N LEU A 99 0.70 -5.83 -2.34
CA LEU A 99 0.17 -4.89 -1.35
C LEU A 99 -0.72 -3.85 -2.01
N ILE A 100 -1.81 -3.49 -1.33
CA ILE A 100 -2.58 -2.28 -1.60
C ILE A 100 -2.36 -1.35 -0.42
N VAL A 101 -1.70 -0.21 -0.68
CA VAL A 101 -1.30 0.77 0.34
C VAL A 101 -2.24 1.98 0.26
N LEU A 102 -2.84 2.34 1.40
CA LEU A 102 -3.75 3.50 1.49
C LEU A 102 -3.00 4.69 2.10
N ARG A 103 -2.84 5.75 1.32
CA ARG A 103 -2.07 6.94 1.73
C ARG A 103 -2.96 7.96 2.43
N ILE A 104 -2.41 8.58 3.48
CA ILE A 104 -3.16 9.50 4.34
C ILE A 104 -3.10 10.96 3.88
N ASN A 105 -2.05 11.34 3.14
CA ASN A 105 -1.82 12.74 2.78
C ASN A 105 -1.96 13.04 1.28
N GLY A 106 -2.62 12.16 0.53
CA GLY A 106 -2.79 12.32 -0.90
C GLY A 106 -1.52 12.06 -1.70
N LEU A 107 -1.59 12.29 -3.02
CA LEU A 107 -0.47 12.11 -3.93
C LEU A 107 -0.23 13.40 -4.72
N PRO A 108 0.97 14.00 -4.63
CA PRO A 108 1.27 15.20 -5.43
C PRO A 108 1.40 14.86 -6.92
N PRO A 109 1.29 15.85 -7.82
CA PRO A 109 1.37 15.58 -9.27
C PRO A 109 2.67 14.90 -9.73
N ASP A 110 3.76 15.13 -9.00
CA ASP A 110 5.09 14.56 -9.29
C ASP A 110 5.41 13.36 -8.39
N PHE A 111 4.40 12.71 -7.83
CA PHE A 111 4.60 11.61 -6.89
C PHE A 111 5.40 10.47 -7.48
N GLU A 112 6.37 9.98 -6.69
CA GLU A 112 7.07 8.72 -6.92
C GLU A 112 6.99 7.88 -5.64
N PRO A 113 6.83 6.54 -5.75
CA PRO A 113 6.87 5.69 -4.57
C PRO A 113 8.19 5.84 -3.81
N GLU A 114 8.13 5.78 -2.48
CA GLU A 114 9.32 5.83 -1.66
C GLU A 114 10.27 4.66 -2.02
N THR A 115 11.55 4.83 -1.69
CA THR A 115 12.59 3.84 -2.01
C THR A 115 12.18 2.42 -1.62
N ARG A 116 11.58 2.25 -0.44
CA ARG A 116 11.16 0.92 0.05
C ARG A 116 10.06 0.29 -0.79
N TYR A 117 9.25 1.08 -1.52
CA TYR A 117 8.15 0.60 -2.34
C TYR A 117 8.45 0.60 -3.83
N PHE A 118 9.54 1.21 -4.25
CA PHE A 118 9.78 1.49 -5.67
C PHE A 118 9.89 0.21 -6.51
N GLU A 119 10.67 -0.75 -6.06
CA GLU A 119 10.82 -2.03 -6.79
C GLU A 119 9.52 -2.81 -6.82
N ALA A 120 8.78 -2.84 -5.71
CA ALA A 120 7.49 -3.52 -5.66
C ALA A 120 6.50 -2.91 -6.67
N CYS A 121 6.52 -1.58 -6.81
CA CYS A 121 5.71 -0.88 -7.81
C CYS A 121 6.12 -1.31 -9.23
N ALA A 122 7.42 -1.30 -9.53
CA ALA A 122 7.94 -1.71 -10.82
C ALA A 122 7.62 -3.17 -11.15
N ASN A 123 7.57 -4.03 -10.13
CA ASN A 123 7.27 -5.46 -10.29
C ASN A 123 5.77 -5.76 -10.39
N GLY A 124 4.91 -4.75 -10.31
CA GLY A 124 3.47 -4.93 -10.43
C GLY A 124 2.79 -5.53 -9.21
N ILE A 125 3.46 -5.56 -8.05
CA ILE A 125 2.92 -6.08 -6.81
C ILE A 125 2.56 -4.99 -5.80
N LEU A 126 2.40 -3.76 -6.27
CA LEU A 126 2.03 -2.62 -5.43
C LEU A 126 0.94 -1.80 -6.11
N LEU A 127 -0.07 -1.43 -5.33
CA LEU A 127 -1.04 -0.42 -5.69
C LEU A 127 -1.14 0.58 -4.55
N ILE A 128 -0.94 1.86 -4.86
CA ILE A 128 -1.08 2.96 -3.90
C ILE A 128 -2.39 3.68 -4.21
N LEU A 129 -3.24 3.86 -3.21
CA LEU A 129 -4.53 4.54 -3.31
C LEU A 129 -4.64 5.64 -2.27
N THR A 130 -5.32 6.74 -2.61
CA THR A 130 -5.65 7.77 -1.63
C THR A 130 -6.99 8.42 -1.97
N PRO A 131 -7.92 8.54 -0.98
CA PRO A 131 -9.15 9.29 -1.14
C PRO A 131 -8.97 10.79 -0.82
N PHE A 132 -7.79 11.20 -0.33
CA PHE A 132 -7.55 12.55 0.13
C PHE A 132 -6.84 13.39 -0.92
N PRO A 133 -7.15 14.69 -1.02
CA PRO A 133 -6.33 15.59 -1.80
C PRO A 133 -4.95 15.73 -1.19
N TYR A 134 -3.95 16.02 -2.02
CA TYR A 134 -2.57 16.16 -1.54
C TYR A 134 -2.47 17.31 -0.54
N GLN A 135 -1.75 17.06 0.54
CA GLN A 135 -1.47 18.03 1.59
C GLN A 135 -0.03 17.85 2.05
N SER A 136 0.79 18.89 1.85
CA SER A 136 2.19 18.89 2.30
C SER A 136 2.32 19.31 3.75
N GLU A 137 1.35 20.07 4.28
CA GLU A 137 1.36 20.53 5.65
C GLU A 137 0.99 19.40 6.62
N ARG A 138 1.23 19.66 7.91
CA ARG A 138 0.86 18.73 8.96
C ARG A 138 -0.65 18.46 8.95
N ILE A 139 -1.02 17.19 9.04
CA ILE A 139 -2.42 16.78 9.09
C ILE A 139 -2.87 16.85 10.55
N GLU A 140 -3.83 17.74 10.84
CA GLU A 140 -4.32 17.94 12.20
C GLU A 140 -5.26 16.83 12.67
N ASN A 141 -6.02 16.25 11.74
CA ASN A 141 -6.99 15.18 12.02
C ASN A 141 -6.45 13.78 11.66
N MET A 142 -5.19 13.53 11.98
CA MET A 142 -4.49 12.29 11.63
C MET A 142 -5.24 11.04 12.08
N ARG A 143 -5.70 11.01 13.34
CA ARG A 143 -6.42 9.86 13.87
C ARG A 143 -7.72 9.59 13.10
N GLN A 144 -8.46 10.63 12.77
CA GLN A 144 -9.72 10.50 12.03
C GLN A 144 -9.46 9.94 10.63
N ARG A 145 -8.41 10.43 9.95
CA ARG A 145 -8.04 9.92 8.64
C ARG A 145 -7.59 8.46 8.70
N CYS A 146 -6.84 8.07 9.74
CA CYS A 146 -6.44 6.67 9.93
C CYS A 146 -7.66 5.77 10.07
N LEU A 147 -8.67 6.20 10.84
CA LEU A 147 -9.92 5.45 11.00
C LEU A 147 -10.67 5.33 9.68
N GLN A 148 -10.70 6.40 8.89
CA GLN A 148 -11.32 6.37 7.55
C GLN A 148 -10.59 5.41 6.63
N LEU A 149 -9.26 5.41 6.63
CA LEU A 149 -8.47 4.49 5.79
C LEU A 149 -8.67 3.03 6.21
N ASN A 150 -8.77 2.76 7.50
CA ASN A 150 -9.05 1.40 7.98
C ASN A 150 -10.45 0.94 7.56
N ASP A 151 -11.44 1.84 7.58
CA ASP A 151 -12.79 1.53 7.07
C ASP A 151 -12.77 1.26 5.57
N ILE A 152 -12.06 2.06 4.80
CA ILE A 152 -11.91 1.86 3.36
C ILE A 152 -11.21 0.53 3.08
N ALA A 153 -10.16 0.19 3.83
CA ALA A 153 -9.47 -1.09 3.69
C ALA A 153 -10.43 -2.26 3.92
N ALA A 154 -11.27 -2.17 4.94
CA ALA A 154 -12.28 -3.20 5.23
C ALA A 154 -13.26 -3.35 4.06
N ARG A 155 -13.71 -2.23 3.47
CA ARG A 155 -14.63 -2.23 2.34
C ARG A 155 -13.99 -2.84 1.09
N ILE A 156 -12.73 -2.52 0.82
CA ILE A 156 -11.97 -3.12 -0.30
C ILE A 156 -11.88 -4.63 -0.12
N CYS A 157 -11.61 -5.09 1.09
CA CYS A 157 -11.46 -6.52 1.39
C CYS A 157 -12.78 -7.29 1.28
N LYS A 158 -13.92 -6.65 1.45
CA LYS A 158 -15.24 -7.27 1.30
C LYS A 158 -15.68 -7.38 -0.17
N GLY A 159 -15.17 -6.49 -0.99
CA GLY A 159 -15.49 -6.47 -2.42
C GLY A 159 -14.67 -7.48 -3.16
#